data_faea0fd3145383f8347eed25c1088541
#
_entry.id   faea0fd3145383f8347eed25c1088541
#
_cell.length_a   1.000
_cell.length_b   1.000
_cell.length_c   1.000
_cell.angle_alpha   90.00
_cell.angle_beta   90.00
_cell.angle_gamma   90.00
#
_symmetry.space_group_name_H-M   'P 1'
#
loop_
_entity.id
_entity.type
_entity.pdbx_description
1 polymer ?
#
loop_
_entity_poly.entity_id
_entity_poly.type
_entity_poly.pdbx_seq_one_letter_code
_entity_poly.pdbx_strand_id
1 'polypeptide(L)'
;MNVGDYAKAVSHFEKLESRYPFGTYAQQAQMEIAYAYYRQGDQPQALAAVERFIKLHPDHPNVDYMYYLRGLINFNDKVSIFDFVSRQDPTERDPKAAREAFDSFKLLTERFPDSKYTPDATARLAYLVNGMAQYDVHVANYYYRRGAYLAAVNRAQSAVKNYPGAPAVEGALYVMIRSYDALNLPQLRDDAERVMKTNFPDSVYFRGGPKKDDPWWKVW
;
A
#
# COMPACT_ATOMS: atom_id res chain seq x y z
N MET A 1 18.09 16.89 18.23
CA MET A 1 17.45 15.91 19.14
C MET A 1 18.38 14.72 19.25
N ASN A 2 18.83 14.41 20.45
CA ASN A 2 19.54 13.17 20.68
C ASN A 2 18.60 11.99 20.43
N VAL A 3 19.09 11.00 19.67
CA VAL A 3 18.33 9.80 19.30
C VAL A 3 17.90 9.06 20.58
N GLY A 4 16.61 9.14 20.95
CA GLY A 4 16.07 8.23 21.95
C GLY A 4 15.06 8.74 22.96
N ASP A 5 14.91 10.03 23.20
CA ASP A 5 14.00 10.50 24.27
C ASP A 5 12.75 11.21 23.75
N TYR A 6 12.05 10.51 22.83
CA TYR A 6 10.80 11.04 22.25
C TYR A 6 9.69 11.22 23.28
N ALA A 7 9.67 10.41 24.35
CA ALA A 7 8.69 10.55 25.43
C ALA A 7 8.86 11.88 26.19
N LYS A 8 10.10 12.27 26.48
CA LYS A 8 10.36 13.59 27.08
C LYS A 8 10.05 14.72 26.10
N ALA A 9 10.34 14.54 24.80
CA ALA A 9 9.99 15.51 23.78
C ALA A 9 8.47 15.77 23.75
N VAL A 10 7.65 14.70 23.72
CA VAL A 10 6.18 14.83 23.83
C VAL A 10 5.79 15.64 25.06
N SER A 11 6.29 15.26 26.25
CA SER A 11 5.94 15.99 27.51
C SER A 11 6.32 17.47 27.47
N HIS A 12 7.45 17.83 26.84
CA HIS A 12 7.85 19.23 26.69
C HIS A 12 6.95 19.99 25.70
N PHE A 13 6.60 19.39 24.59
CA PHE A 13 5.70 20.00 23.61
C PHE A 13 4.27 20.14 24.13
N GLU A 14 3.76 19.17 24.89
CA GLU A 14 2.46 19.25 25.56
C GLU A 14 2.41 20.40 26.58
N LYS A 15 3.49 20.58 27.37
CA LYS A 15 3.61 21.71 28.27
C LYS A 15 3.64 23.04 27.53
N LEU A 16 4.31 23.09 26.38
CA LEU A 16 4.37 24.28 25.54
C LEU A 16 2.97 24.59 24.98
N GLU A 17 2.27 23.60 24.42
CA GLU A 17 0.90 23.73 23.91
C GLU A 17 -0.06 24.20 25.02
N SER A 18 0.02 23.60 26.20
CA SER A 18 -0.80 24.00 27.35
C SER A 18 -0.55 25.44 27.82
N ARG A 19 0.70 25.90 27.75
CA ARG A 19 1.07 27.25 28.21
C ARG A 19 0.79 28.32 27.13
N TYR A 20 0.88 27.95 25.87
CA TYR A 20 0.72 28.84 24.71
C TYR A 20 -0.17 28.18 23.66
N PRO A 21 -1.49 28.04 23.92
CA PRO A 21 -2.37 27.23 23.07
C PRO A 21 -2.63 27.85 21.69
N PHE A 22 -2.27 29.12 21.49
CA PHE A 22 -2.51 29.84 20.25
C PHE A 22 -1.20 30.34 19.64
N GLY A 23 -1.13 30.24 18.31
CA GLY A 23 0.00 30.76 17.54
C GLY A 23 0.89 29.68 16.91
N THR A 24 1.90 30.14 16.20
CA THR A 24 2.78 29.28 15.39
C THR A 24 3.57 28.27 16.20
N TYR A 25 3.96 28.60 17.43
CA TYR A 25 4.68 27.67 18.30
C TYR A 25 3.81 26.50 18.78
N ALA A 26 2.52 26.72 19.02
CA ALA A 26 1.60 25.65 19.36
C ALA A 26 1.39 24.71 18.18
N GLN A 27 1.21 25.26 16.98
CA GLN A 27 1.06 24.47 15.76
C GLN A 27 2.33 23.64 15.48
N GLN A 28 3.51 24.24 15.64
CA GLN A 28 4.76 23.49 15.51
C GLN A 28 4.86 22.37 16.56
N ALA A 29 4.51 22.66 17.82
CA ALA A 29 4.53 21.65 18.88
C ALA A 29 3.59 20.46 18.56
N GLN A 30 2.40 20.71 18.02
CA GLN A 30 1.47 19.66 17.62
C GLN A 30 2.06 18.76 16.52
N MET A 31 2.74 19.33 15.52
CA MET A 31 3.42 18.56 14.49
C MET A 31 4.56 17.70 15.07
N GLU A 32 5.35 18.27 15.98
CA GLU A 32 6.46 17.57 16.64
C GLU A 32 5.97 16.44 17.56
N ILE A 33 4.83 16.63 18.24
CA ILE A 33 4.17 15.58 19.04
C ILE A 33 3.79 14.40 18.14
N ALA A 34 3.14 14.67 17.01
CA ALA A 34 2.76 13.63 16.06
C ALA A 34 3.98 12.84 15.56
N TYR A 35 5.06 13.55 15.18
CA TYR A 35 6.31 12.94 14.77
C TYR A 35 6.98 12.13 15.89
N ALA A 36 6.98 12.64 17.13
CA ALA A 36 7.55 11.94 18.26
C ALA A 36 6.83 10.63 18.57
N TYR A 37 5.49 10.60 18.53
CA TYR A 37 4.71 9.36 18.65
C TYR A 37 5.01 8.37 17.53
N TYR A 38 5.11 8.84 16.28
CA TYR A 38 5.52 8.01 15.17
C TYR A 38 6.89 7.35 15.41
N ARG A 39 7.87 8.14 15.87
CA ARG A 39 9.23 7.65 16.16
C ARG A 39 9.30 6.69 17.36
N GLN A 40 8.35 6.79 18.29
CA GLN A 40 8.18 5.82 19.39
C GLN A 40 7.53 4.51 18.92
N GLY A 41 6.91 4.51 17.75
CA GLY A 41 6.11 3.38 17.26
C GLY A 41 4.71 3.32 17.89
N ASP A 42 4.27 4.40 18.54
CA ASP A 42 2.90 4.52 19.07
C ASP A 42 1.97 5.00 17.94
N GLN A 43 1.59 4.04 17.09
CA GLN A 43 0.77 4.31 15.92
C GLN A 43 -0.58 4.95 16.26
N PRO A 44 -1.34 4.50 17.26
CA PRO A 44 -2.63 5.12 17.60
C PRO A 44 -2.51 6.60 17.99
N GLN A 45 -1.54 6.93 18.84
CA GLN A 45 -1.33 8.32 19.27
C GLN A 45 -0.81 9.20 18.13
N ALA A 46 0.09 8.66 17.31
CA ALA A 46 0.58 9.37 16.14
C ALA A 46 -0.54 9.72 15.16
N LEU A 47 -1.41 8.75 14.83
CA LEU A 47 -2.58 8.98 13.97
C LEU A 47 -3.54 10.02 14.56
N ALA A 48 -3.87 9.89 15.85
CA ALA A 48 -4.76 10.84 16.54
C ALA A 48 -4.20 12.27 16.50
N ALA A 49 -2.89 12.43 16.73
CA ALA A 49 -2.23 13.74 16.69
C ALA A 49 -2.22 14.32 15.26
N VAL A 50 -1.93 13.52 14.25
CA VAL A 50 -1.97 13.94 12.85
C VAL A 50 -3.36 14.38 12.43
N GLU A 51 -4.37 13.57 12.72
CA GLU A 51 -5.77 13.87 12.33
C GLU A 51 -6.29 15.12 13.04
N ARG A 52 -5.96 15.27 14.33
CA ARG A 52 -6.28 16.48 15.09
C ARG A 52 -5.67 17.71 14.41
N PHE A 53 -4.39 17.66 14.03
CA PHE A 53 -3.72 18.79 13.37
C PHE A 53 -4.38 19.13 12.03
N ILE A 54 -4.58 18.16 11.15
CA ILE A 54 -5.22 18.37 9.83
C ILE A 54 -6.61 18.99 9.99
N LYS A 55 -7.37 18.55 10.99
CA LYS A 55 -8.73 19.06 11.26
C LYS A 55 -8.71 20.50 11.79
N LEU A 56 -7.77 20.84 12.66
CA LEU A 56 -7.69 22.16 13.28
C LEU A 56 -6.99 23.20 12.38
N HIS A 57 -6.10 22.76 11.51
CA HIS A 57 -5.23 23.61 10.70
C HIS A 57 -5.17 23.17 9.22
N PRO A 58 -6.33 23.10 8.52
CA PRO A 58 -6.38 22.54 7.16
C PRO A 58 -5.61 23.38 6.13
N ASP A 59 -5.41 24.66 6.41
CA ASP A 59 -4.72 25.62 5.52
C ASP A 59 -3.31 25.96 6.01
N HIS A 60 -2.77 25.17 6.96
CA HIS A 60 -1.40 25.40 7.44
C HIS A 60 -0.37 25.15 6.34
N PRO A 61 0.68 25.98 6.20
CA PRO A 61 1.71 25.82 5.15
C PRO A 61 2.38 24.45 5.10
N ASN A 62 2.45 23.74 6.23
CA ASN A 62 3.05 22.41 6.34
C ASN A 62 1.98 21.29 6.54
N VAL A 63 0.74 21.52 6.14
CA VAL A 63 -0.29 20.48 6.26
C VAL A 63 -0.01 19.29 5.35
N ASP A 64 0.67 19.52 4.25
CA ASP A 64 1.18 18.49 3.33
C ASP A 64 2.09 17.47 4.07
N TYR A 65 2.97 17.96 4.96
CA TYR A 65 3.78 17.09 5.82
C TYR A 65 2.91 16.19 6.71
N MET A 66 1.80 16.69 7.23
CA MET A 66 0.92 15.89 8.10
C MET A 66 0.19 14.79 7.30
N TYR A 67 -0.22 15.06 6.07
CA TYR A 67 -0.73 14.01 5.16
C TYR A 67 0.34 12.97 4.84
N TYR A 68 1.57 13.41 4.60
CA TYR A 68 2.70 12.51 4.39
C TYR A 68 2.98 11.64 5.62
N LEU A 69 3.04 12.26 6.81
CA LEU A 69 3.27 11.53 8.07
C LEU A 69 2.16 10.52 8.36
N ARG A 70 0.90 10.83 8.07
CA ARG A 70 -0.22 9.89 8.16
C ARG A 70 0.00 8.67 7.26
N GLY A 71 0.46 8.90 6.05
CA GLY A 71 0.85 7.84 5.13
C GLY A 71 1.97 6.97 5.71
N LEU A 72 3.03 7.58 6.25
CA LEU A 72 4.17 6.86 6.84
C LEU A 72 3.77 6.01 8.08
N ILE A 73 2.88 6.52 8.92
CA ILE A 73 2.41 5.82 10.12
C ILE A 73 1.70 4.52 9.74
N ASN A 74 0.89 4.55 8.69
CA ASN A 74 0.17 3.39 8.18
C ASN A 74 1.04 2.53 7.24
N PHE A 75 2.08 3.13 6.64
CA PHE A 75 3.06 2.44 5.83
C PHE A 75 4.13 1.83 6.74
N ASN A 76 3.87 0.61 7.21
CA ASN A 76 4.79 -0.05 8.14
C ASN A 76 5.98 -0.66 7.37
N ASP A 77 7.12 0.05 7.36
CA ASP A 77 8.37 -0.43 6.75
C ASP A 77 8.91 -1.72 7.40
N LYS A 78 8.53 -2.00 8.66
CA LYS A 78 8.93 -3.22 9.38
C LYS A 78 8.15 -4.45 8.91
N VAL A 79 6.99 -4.23 8.31
CA VAL A 79 6.26 -5.25 7.57
C VAL A 79 6.68 -5.09 6.12
N SER A 80 7.91 -5.49 5.82
CA SER A 80 8.38 -5.58 4.45
C SER A 80 7.31 -6.31 3.65
N ILE A 81 6.84 -5.71 2.54
CA ILE A 81 5.97 -6.41 1.59
C ILE A 81 6.72 -7.65 1.05
N PHE A 82 8.05 -7.71 1.22
CA PHE A 82 8.85 -8.93 1.02
C PHE A 82 8.53 -10.03 2.04
N ASP A 83 8.18 -9.72 3.29
CA ASP A 83 7.62 -10.70 4.23
C ASP A 83 6.19 -11.11 3.86
N PHE A 84 5.47 -10.29 3.11
CA PHE A 84 4.18 -10.64 2.49
C PHE A 84 4.31 -11.83 1.53
N VAL A 85 5.47 -11.99 0.93
CA VAL A 85 5.81 -13.08 0.00
C VAL A 85 6.47 -14.26 0.71
N SER A 86 7.07 -14.07 1.89
CA SER A 86 7.73 -15.13 2.65
C SER A 86 6.79 -15.80 3.63
N ARG A 87 6.27 -16.98 3.26
CA ARG A 87 5.77 -18.11 4.08
C ARG A 87 4.77 -17.86 5.23
N GLN A 88 4.26 -16.65 5.49
CA GLN A 88 3.20 -16.43 6.46
C GLN A 88 1.83 -16.41 5.77
N ASP A 89 0.81 -16.91 6.45
CA ASP A 89 -0.54 -17.03 5.92
C ASP A 89 -1.08 -15.66 5.49
N PRO A 90 -1.48 -15.49 4.21
CA PRO A 90 -2.02 -14.21 3.72
C PRO A 90 -3.27 -13.73 4.47
N THR A 91 -3.92 -14.62 5.23
CA THR A 91 -5.12 -14.32 6.01
C THR A 91 -4.82 -13.58 7.31
N GLU A 92 -3.56 -13.58 7.79
CA GLU A 92 -3.20 -12.97 9.07
C GLU A 92 -2.87 -11.47 8.98
N ARG A 93 -2.87 -10.88 7.78
CA ARG A 93 -2.47 -9.47 7.59
C ARG A 93 -3.65 -8.59 7.24
N ASP A 94 -3.82 -7.56 8.04
CA ASP A 94 -4.84 -6.55 7.84
C ASP A 94 -4.52 -5.68 6.59
N PRO A 95 -5.23 -5.90 5.47
CA PRO A 95 -5.08 -5.05 4.27
C PRO A 95 -5.53 -3.61 4.53
N LYS A 96 -6.11 -3.34 5.71
CA LYS A 96 -6.62 -2.05 6.12
C LYS A 96 -5.49 -1.01 6.23
N ALA A 97 -4.40 -1.35 6.91
CA ALA A 97 -3.27 -0.42 7.07
C ALA A 97 -2.66 -0.04 5.70
N ALA A 98 -2.48 -1.00 4.80
CA ALA A 98 -1.98 -0.72 3.44
C ALA A 98 -2.94 0.19 2.66
N ARG A 99 -4.25 0.01 2.81
CA ARG A 99 -5.27 0.85 2.18
C ARG A 99 -5.28 2.26 2.77
N GLU A 100 -5.20 2.40 4.08
CA GLU A 100 -5.11 3.70 4.76
C GLU A 100 -3.83 4.46 4.40
N ALA A 101 -2.70 3.76 4.24
CA ALA A 101 -1.47 4.34 3.72
C ALA A 101 -1.66 4.83 2.27
N PHE A 102 -2.24 3.98 1.42
CA PHE A 102 -2.55 4.33 0.02
C PHE A 102 -3.44 5.58 -0.05
N ASP A 103 -4.54 5.61 0.68
CA ASP A 103 -5.48 6.74 0.68
C ASP A 103 -4.80 8.03 1.17
N SER A 104 -3.92 7.93 2.16
CA SER A 104 -3.17 9.08 2.69
C SER A 104 -2.17 9.65 1.68
N PHE A 105 -1.37 8.79 1.04
CA PHE A 105 -0.42 9.23 0.02
C PHE A 105 -1.11 9.72 -1.25
N LYS A 106 -2.20 9.08 -1.67
CA LYS A 106 -3.01 9.52 -2.79
C LYS A 106 -3.56 10.93 -2.55
N LEU A 107 -4.14 11.16 -1.37
CA LEU A 107 -4.67 12.47 -1.01
C LEU A 107 -3.59 13.55 -0.98
N LEU A 108 -2.38 13.20 -0.51
CA LEU A 108 -1.22 14.10 -0.56
C LEU A 108 -0.88 14.48 -2.00
N THR A 109 -0.72 13.49 -2.88
CA THR A 109 -0.30 13.74 -4.28
C THR A 109 -1.35 14.50 -5.09
N GLU A 110 -2.65 14.32 -4.78
CA GLU A 110 -3.75 15.02 -5.44
C GLU A 110 -3.91 16.47 -4.94
N ARG A 111 -3.80 16.71 -3.64
CA ARG A 111 -4.01 18.04 -3.05
C ARG A 111 -2.77 18.92 -3.06
N PHE A 112 -1.59 18.33 -3.02
CA PHE A 112 -0.31 19.02 -2.89
C PHE A 112 0.71 18.50 -3.92
N PRO A 113 0.43 18.65 -5.22
CA PRO A 113 1.29 18.09 -6.28
C PRO A 113 2.71 18.65 -6.24
N ASP A 114 2.88 19.90 -5.78
CA ASP A 114 4.18 20.61 -5.70
C ASP A 114 4.87 20.39 -4.34
N SER A 115 4.33 19.59 -3.44
CA SER A 115 4.96 19.29 -2.16
C SER A 115 6.26 18.51 -2.36
N LYS A 116 7.28 18.86 -1.57
CA LYS A 116 8.57 18.13 -1.54
C LYS A 116 8.41 16.65 -1.16
N TYR A 117 7.28 16.25 -0.56
CA TYR A 117 6.98 14.89 -0.16
C TYR A 117 6.29 14.07 -1.27
N THR A 118 5.77 14.75 -2.30
CA THR A 118 5.00 14.11 -3.38
C THR A 118 5.82 13.09 -4.18
N PRO A 119 7.11 13.30 -4.52
CA PRO A 119 7.89 12.27 -5.22
C PRO A 119 8.02 10.95 -4.44
N ASP A 120 8.32 11.02 -3.15
CA ASP A 120 8.41 9.83 -2.28
C ASP A 120 7.04 9.17 -2.08
N ALA A 121 6.00 9.96 -1.85
CA ALA A 121 4.62 9.46 -1.73
C ALA A 121 4.17 8.72 -3.00
N THR A 122 4.52 9.22 -4.19
CA THR A 122 4.21 8.58 -5.47
C THR A 122 4.92 7.23 -5.61
N ALA A 123 6.20 7.14 -5.22
CA ALA A 123 6.93 5.88 -5.22
C ALA A 123 6.29 4.85 -4.26
N ARG A 124 5.88 5.29 -3.07
CA ARG A 124 5.17 4.44 -2.09
C ARG A 124 3.79 4.02 -2.59
N LEU A 125 3.07 4.88 -3.28
CA LEU A 125 1.80 4.53 -3.93
C LEU A 125 1.98 3.40 -4.94
N ALA A 126 2.95 3.51 -5.84
CA ALA A 126 3.24 2.47 -6.82
C ALA A 126 3.55 1.12 -6.15
N TYR A 127 4.34 1.16 -5.07
CA TYR A 127 4.67 0.01 -4.27
C TYR A 127 3.42 -0.64 -3.61
N LEU A 128 2.57 0.18 -2.96
CA LEU A 128 1.32 -0.29 -2.32
C LEU A 128 0.35 -0.90 -3.34
N VAL A 129 0.18 -0.24 -4.49
CA VAL A 129 -0.68 -0.71 -5.58
C VAL A 129 -0.23 -2.09 -6.06
N ASN A 130 1.07 -2.26 -6.30
CA ASN A 130 1.60 -3.56 -6.72
C ASN A 130 1.43 -4.62 -5.62
N GLY A 131 1.68 -4.28 -4.36
CA GLY A 131 1.47 -5.20 -3.23
C GLY A 131 0.02 -5.67 -3.09
N MET A 132 -0.95 -4.76 -3.21
CA MET A 132 -2.37 -5.10 -3.18
C MET A 132 -2.78 -5.98 -4.38
N ALA A 133 -2.25 -5.69 -5.57
CA ALA A 133 -2.48 -6.51 -6.74
C ALA A 133 -1.89 -7.93 -6.57
N GLN A 134 -0.68 -8.04 -6.03
CA GLN A 134 -0.03 -9.32 -5.73
C GLN A 134 -0.84 -10.15 -4.73
N TYR A 135 -1.40 -9.50 -3.70
CA TYR A 135 -2.29 -10.18 -2.77
C TYR A 135 -3.50 -10.81 -3.47
N ASP A 136 -4.18 -10.05 -4.34
CA ASP A 136 -5.31 -10.56 -5.11
C ASP A 136 -4.91 -11.75 -6.00
N VAL A 137 -3.74 -11.67 -6.65
CA VAL A 137 -3.18 -12.78 -7.45
C VAL A 137 -2.86 -14.00 -6.59
N HIS A 138 -2.29 -13.79 -5.39
CA HIS A 138 -2.01 -14.90 -4.47
C HIS A 138 -3.29 -15.62 -4.05
N VAL A 139 -4.31 -14.88 -3.66
CA VAL A 139 -5.63 -15.44 -3.31
C VAL A 139 -6.29 -16.14 -4.50
N ALA A 140 -6.17 -15.56 -5.71
CA ALA A 140 -6.66 -16.19 -6.94
C ALA A 140 -5.96 -17.53 -7.21
N ASN A 141 -4.63 -17.59 -7.07
CA ASN A 141 -3.86 -18.83 -7.18
C ASN A 141 -4.24 -19.87 -6.10
N TYR A 142 -4.54 -19.44 -4.89
CA TYR A 142 -5.03 -20.33 -3.85
C TYR A 142 -6.35 -20.99 -4.26
N TYR A 143 -7.33 -20.20 -4.73
CA TYR A 143 -8.60 -20.74 -5.22
C TYR A 143 -8.40 -21.66 -6.44
N TYR A 144 -7.54 -21.29 -7.37
CA TYR A 144 -7.21 -22.14 -8.52
C TYR A 144 -6.70 -23.51 -8.09
N ARG A 145 -5.74 -23.56 -7.16
CA ARG A 145 -5.18 -24.83 -6.64
C ARG A 145 -6.22 -25.69 -5.91
N ARG A 146 -7.27 -25.07 -5.38
CA ARG A 146 -8.41 -25.76 -4.74
C ARG A 146 -9.49 -26.21 -5.73
N GLY A 147 -9.33 -25.95 -7.02
CA GLY A 147 -10.35 -26.26 -8.05
C GLY A 147 -11.52 -25.28 -8.07
N ALA A 148 -11.49 -24.23 -7.26
CA ALA A 148 -12.52 -23.19 -7.21
C ALA A 148 -12.29 -22.14 -8.31
N TYR A 149 -12.32 -22.57 -9.58
CA TYR A 149 -11.91 -21.80 -10.73
C TYR A 149 -12.70 -20.49 -10.90
N LEU A 150 -14.00 -20.49 -10.64
CA LEU A 150 -14.81 -19.27 -10.74
C LEU A 150 -14.38 -18.22 -9.67
N ALA A 151 -14.09 -18.67 -8.45
CA ALA A 151 -13.59 -17.79 -7.40
C ALA A 151 -12.19 -17.26 -7.75
N ALA A 152 -11.34 -18.09 -8.36
CA ALA A 152 -10.03 -17.68 -8.86
C ALA A 152 -10.15 -16.58 -9.93
N VAL A 153 -11.05 -16.76 -10.91
CA VAL A 153 -11.35 -15.74 -11.94
C VAL A 153 -11.80 -14.43 -11.29
N ASN A 154 -12.79 -14.49 -10.41
CA ASN A 154 -13.34 -13.28 -9.78
C ASN A 154 -12.25 -12.50 -9.02
N ARG A 155 -11.36 -13.20 -8.34
CA ARG A 155 -10.28 -12.58 -7.60
C ARG A 155 -9.21 -11.98 -8.51
N ALA A 156 -8.84 -12.70 -9.58
CA ALA A 156 -7.89 -12.22 -10.58
C ALA A 156 -8.45 -11.01 -11.35
N GLN A 157 -9.75 -11.03 -11.72
CA GLN A 157 -10.42 -9.86 -12.31
C GLN A 157 -10.41 -8.65 -11.39
N SER A 158 -10.53 -8.85 -10.07
CA SER A 158 -10.41 -7.77 -9.09
C SER A 158 -9.03 -7.09 -9.19
N ALA A 159 -7.95 -7.86 -9.29
CA ALA A 159 -6.61 -7.32 -9.49
C ALA A 159 -6.50 -6.50 -10.78
N VAL A 160 -6.98 -7.03 -11.90
CA VAL A 160 -6.93 -6.35 -13.22
C VAL A 160 -7.74 -5.05 -13.20
N LYS A 161 -8.93 -5.07 -12.59
CA LYS A 161 -9.84 -3.92 -12.55
C LYS A 161 -9.35 -2.81 -11.62
N ASN A 162 -8.89 -3.18 -10.43
CA ASN A 162 -8.56 -2.21 -9.37
C ASN A 162 -7.13 -1.68 -9.48
N TYR A 163 -6.23 -2.42 -10.13
CA TYR A 163 -4.80 -2.11 -10.20
C TYR A 163 -4.24 -2.22 -11.63
N PRO A 164 -4.83 -1.56 -12.64
CA PRO A 164 -4.55 -1.81 -14.05
C PRO A 164 -3.11 -1.56 -14.49
N GLY A 165 -2.35 -0.77 -13.74
CA GLY A 165 -0.93 -0.48 -14.01
C GLY A 165 0.06 -1.30 -13.18
N ALA A 166 -0.42 -2.21 -12.32
CA ALA A 166 0.48 -2.97 -11.47
C ALA A 166 1.16 -4.11 -12.25
N PRO A 167 2.46 -4.34 -12.06
CA PRO A 167 3.16 -5.49 -12.62
C PRO A 167 2.46 -6.83 -12.35
N ALA A 168 1.86 -7.00 -11.17
CA ALA A 168 1.13 -8.22 -10.80
C ALA A 168 -0.07 -8.55 -11.69
N VAL A 169 -0.56 -7.61 -12.51
CA VAL A 169 -1.66 -7.84 -13.48
C VAL A 169 -1.32 -8.95 -14.46
N GLU A 170 -0.06 -9.10 -14.84
CA GLU A 170 0.42 -10.20 -15.68
C GLU A 170 0.05 -11.57 -15.07
N GLY A 171 0.37 -11.75 -13.77
CA GLY A 171 0.01 -12.96 -13.03
C GLY A 171 -1.49 -13.17 -12.88
N ALA A 172 -2.27 -12.09 -12.71
CA ALA A 172 -3.72 -12.16 -12.66
C ALA A 172 -4.32 -12.67 -13.98
N LEU A 173 -3.89 -12.12 -15.10
CA LEU A 173 -4.32 -12.58 -16.44
C LEU A 173 -3.99 -14.05 -16.66
N TYR A 174 -2.80 -14.49 -16.24
CA TYR A 174 -2.43 -15.90 -16.35
C TYR A 174 -3.34 -16.81 -15.52
N VAL A 175 -3.69 -16.43 -14.30
CA VAL A 175 -4.66 -17.19 -13.47
C VAL A 175 -6.04 -17.23 -14.15
N MET A 176 -6.49 -16.11 -14.76
CA MET A 176 -7.75 -16.08 -15.51
C MET A 176 -7.73 -17.05 -16.68
N ILE A 177 -6.68 -17.02 -17.51
CA ILE A 177 -6.53 -17.91 -18.68
C ILE A 177 -6.66 -19.37 -18.24
N ARG A 178 -5.89 -19.79 -17.24
CA ARG A 178 -5.92 -21.17 -16.74
C ARG A 178 -7.25 -21.56 -16.12
N SER A 179 -7.90 -20.63 -15.43
CA SER A 179 -9.19 -20.87 -14.80
C SER A 179 -10.32 -20.98 -15.81
N TYR A 180 -10.31 -20.14 -16.87
CA TYR A 180 -11.28 -20.25 -17.98
C TYR A 180 -11.09 -21.54 -18.78
N ASP A 181 -9.85 -21.97 -18.98
CA ASP A 181 -9.54 -23.25 -19.61
C ASP A 181 -10.12 -24.43 -18.80
N ALA A 182 -9.89 -24.44 -17.48
CA ALA A 182 -10.42 -25.44 -16.56
C ALA A 182 -11.96 -25.43 -16.47
N LEU A 183 -12.61 -24.28 -16.70
CA LEU A 183 -14.07 -24.13 -16.76
C LEU A 183 -14.66 -24.45 -18.15
N ASN A 184 -13.82 -24.81 -19.14
CA ASN A 184 -14.23 -25.05 -20.54
C ASN A 184 -14.93 -23.82 -21.17
N LEU A 185 -14.38 -22.62 -20.95
CA LEU A 185 -14.85 -21.34 -21.44
C LEU A 185 -13.83 -20.75 -22.45
N PRO A 186 -13.69 -21.33 -23.67
CA PRO A 186 -12.61 -21.00 -24.60
C PRO A 186 -12.62 -19.53 -25.05
N GLN A 187 -13.80 -18.94 -25.23
CA GLN A 187 -13.90 -17.53 -25.67
C GLN A 187 -13.30 -16.57 -24.64
N LEU A 188 -13.62 -16.76 -23.36
CA LEU A 188 -13.10 -15.93 -22.27
C LEU A 188 -11.61 -16.16 -22.05
N ARG A 189 -11.14 -17.40 -22.22
CA ARG A 189 -9.71 -17.72 -22.20
C ARG A 189 -8.96 -16.97 -23.30
N ASP A 190 -9.44 -17.05 -24.53
CA ASP A 190 -8.80 -16.45 -25.70
C ASP A 190 -8.81 -14.91 -25.61
N ASP A 191 -9.86 -14.31 -25.05
CA ASP A 191 -9.91 -12.88 -24.76
C ASP A 191 -8.88 -12.46 -23.71
N ALA A 192 -8.76 -13.20 -22.60
CA ALA A 192 -7.76 -12.93 -21.57
C ALA A 192 -6.33 -13.12 -22.13
N GLU A 193 -6.11 -14.14 -22.95
CA GLU A 193 -4.82 -14.39 -23.62
C GLU A 193 -4.46 -13.26 -24.58
N ARG A 194 -5.42 -12.75 -25.36
CA ARG A 194 -5.22 -11.60 -26.25
C ARG A 194 -4.80 -10.36 -25.45
N VAL A 195 -5.49 -10.06 -24.34
CA VAL A 195 -5.14 -8.94 -23.47
C VAL A 195 -3.73 -9.11 -22.90
N MET A 196 -3.39 -10.33 -22.48
CA MET A 196 -2.05 -10.62 -21.95
C MET A 196 -0.97 -10.46 -23.01
N LYS A 197 -1.16 -10.97 -24.24
CA LYS A 197 -0.21 -10.82 -25.34
C LYS A 197 0.01 -9.36 -25.74
N THR A 198 -1.05 -8.55 -25.70
CA THR A 198 -0.97 -7.13 -26.05
C THR A 198 -0.20 -6.32 -25.01
N ASN A 199 -0.43 -6.57 -23.71
CA ASN A 199 0.15 -5.77 -22.64
C ASN A 199 1.49 -6.32 -22.14
N PHE A 200 1.72 -7.64 -22.25
CA PHE A 200 2.90 -8.34 -21.76
C PHE A 200 3.46 -9.30 -22.82
N PRO A 201 3.96 -8.78 -23.99
CA PRO A 201 4.39 -9.61 -25.10
C PRO A 201 5.57 -10.55 -24.74
N ASP A 202 6.42 -10.13 -23.81
CA ASP A 202 7.59 -10.90 -23.36
C ASP A 202 7.31 -11.76 -22.14
N SER A 203 6.05 -11.95 -21.77
CA SER A 203 5.65 -12.69 -20.57
C SER A 203 6.29 -14.07 -20.47
N VAL A 204 6.87 -14.36 -19.33
CA VAL A 204 7.44 -15.69 -19.01
C VAL A 204 6.36 -16.78 -18.97
N TYR A 205 5.12 -16.42 -18.74
CA TYR A 205 4.02 -17.37 -18.70
C TYR A 205 3.73 -18.01 -20.07
N PHE A 206 4.07 -17.35 -21.18
CA PHE A 206 4.00 -17.95 -22.52
C PHE A 206 5.12 -18.95 -22.79
N ARG A 207 6.19 -18.93 -21.99
CA ARG A 207 7.34 -19.84 -22.09
C ARG A 207 7.27 -20.99 -21.08
N GLY A 208 6.08 -21.29 -20.57
CA GLY A 208 5.87 -22.39 -19.60
C GLY A 208 5.73 -21.95 -18.14
N GLY A 209 5.69 -20.63 -17.90
CA GLY A 209 5.54 -20.05 -16.57
C GLY A 209 6.84 -20.02 -15.76
N PRO A 210 6.81 -19.40 -14.57
CA PRO A 210 7.95 -19.40 -13.68
C PRO A 210 8.34 -20.84 -13.32
N LYS A 211 9.63 -21.15 -13.32
CA LYS A 211 10.15 -22.49 -12.97
C LYS A 211 9.67 -22.84 -11.55
N LYS A 212 9.40 -24.15 -11.34
CA LYS A 212 8.81 -24.66 -10.07
C LYS A 212 9.61 -24.31 -8.81
N ASP A 213 10.90 -23.99 -8.97
CA ASP A 213 11.83 -23.61 -7.91
C ASP A 213 12.09 -22.10 -7.81
N ASP A 214 11.61 -21.32 -8.78
CA ASP A 214 11.66 -19.87 -8.68
C ASP A 214 10.47 -19.41 -7.86
N PRO A 215 10.71 -18.67 -6.77
CA PRO A 215 9.63 -17.98 -6.10
C PRO A 215 8.92 -17.12 -7.14
N TRP A 216 7.60 -17.20 -7.20
CA TRP A 216 6.77 -16.52 -8.23
C TRP A 216 6.98 -14.99 -8.31
N TRP A 217 7.68 -14.40 -7.31
CA TRP A 217 8.10 -12.98 -7.29
C TRP A 217 9.44 -12.71 -7.96
N LYS A 218 10.21 -13.73 -8.39
CA LYS A 218 11.46 -13.55 -9.14
C LYS A 218 11.26 -13.24 -10.62
N VAL A 219 10.06 -12.91 -11.02
CA VAL A 219 9.71 -12.57 -12.39
C VAL A 219 10.00 -11.10 -12.73
N TRP A 220 10.60 -10.37 -11.79
CA TRP A 220 10.99 -8.95 -11.93
C TRP A 220 12.49 -8.77 -11.87
#